data_014ef20f2b4b384410fffcfd60cb354c
#
_entry.id   014ef20f2b4b384410fffcfd60cb354c
#
_cell.length_a   1.000
_cell.length_b   1.000
_cell.length_c   1.000
_cell.angle_alpha   90.00
_cell.angle_beta   90.00
_cell.angle_gamma   90.00
#
_symmetry.space_group_name_H-M   'P 1'
#
loop_
_entity.id
_entity.type
_entity.pdbx_description
1 polymer ?
#
loop_
_entity_poly.entity_id
_entity_poly.type
_entity_poly.pdbx_seq_one_letter_code
_entity_poly.pdbx_strand_id
1 'polypeptide(L)'
;MQTTNQIRDIFLKFFETRGHQIVASSPLVPRNDPTLLFTNAGMVQFKNVFTGMESRDYSRAVTSQKCVRAGGKHNDLENVGYTARHHTFFEMLGNFSFGDYFKENAIEHAWELVTKDLSLPKEKLLVTVYSEDEDAASLWKKIAGLNDERIIRIPTSDNFWAMGDTGPCGPCSEIFFDHGENIEGGPPGSSNEDGDRFIEIWNLVFIQYEQITKDERVNLPRPSIDTGMGLERIAAILQGSHDNYEIDLMRSLIEASAHVSN
;
A
#
# COMPACT_ATOMS: atom_id res chain seq x y z
N MET A 1 14.00 3.98 -18.77
CA MET A 1 12.67 3.65 -18.22
C MET A 1 12.81 2.30 -17.51
N GLN A 2 12.39 2.21 -16.27
CA GLN A 2 12.43 0.97 -15.49
C GLN A 2 11.24 0.08 -15.87
N THR A 3 11.48 -1.20 -16.07
CA THR A 3 10.39 -2.17 -16.29
C THR A 3 9.68 -2.51 -14.97
N THR A 4 8.45 -3.01 -15.06
CA THR A 4 7.69 -3.47 -13.88
C THR A 4 8.48 -4.51 -13.07
N ASN A 5 9.20 -5.43 -13.74
CA ASN A 5 10.06 -6.40 -13.07
C ASN A 5 11.23 -5.74 -12.30
N GLN A 6 11.87 -4.74 -12.90
CA GLN A 6 12.97 -4.01 -12.23
C GLN A 6 12.46 -3.25 -11.01
N ILE A 7 11.28 -2.65 -11.07
CA ILE A 7 10.66 -1.94 -9.94
C ILE A 7 10.38 -2.91 -8.79
N ARG A 8 9.82 -4.08 -9.08
CA ARG A 8 9.62 -5.15 -8.09
C ARG A 8 10.93 -5.55 -7.43
N ASP A 9 11.99 -5.76 -8.22
CA ASP A 9 13.30 -6.14 -7.71
C ASP A 9 13.94 -5.05 -6.84
N ILE A 10 13.79 -3.77 -7.22
CA ILE A 10 14.27 -2.64 -6.42
C ILE A 10 13.61 -2.65 -5.05
N PHE A 11 12.28 -2.79 -4.98
CA PHE A 11 11.55 -2.83 -3.71
C PHE A 11 12.02 -4.00 -2.83
N LEU A 12 12.05 -5.20 -3.37
CA LEU A 12 12.44 -6.40 -2.61
C LEU A 12 13.87 -6.29 -2.08
N LYS A 13 14.82 -5.87 -2.92
CA LYS A 13 16.23 -5.71 -2.52
C LYS A 13 16.45 -4.57 -1.53
N PHE A 14 15.72 -3.46 -1.67
CA PHE A 14 15.80 -2.34 -0.73
C PHE A 14 15.52 -2.80 0.71
N PHE A 15 14.45 -3.59 0.90
CA PHE A 15 14.10 -4.11 2.20
C PHE A 15 14.94 -5.31 2.64
N GLU A 16 15.38 -6.17 1.72
CA GLU A 16 16.32 -7.26 2.02
C GLU A 16 17.60 -6.73 2.64
N THR A 17 18.19 -5.65 2.09
CA THR A 17 19.41 -5.01 2.64
C THR A 17 19.20 -4.38 4.02
N ARG A 18 17.94 -4.20 4.43
CA ARG A 18 17.51 -3.70 5.75
C ARG A 18 17.02 -4.80 6.68
N GLY A 19 17.38 -6.06 6.38
CA GLY A 19 17.14 -7.23 7.23
C GLY A 19 15.74 -7.80 7.14
N HIS A 20 15.00 -7.51 6.06
CA HIS A 20 13.70 -8.15 5.81
C HIS A 20 13.91 -9.46 5.06
N GLN A 21 13.22 -10.51 5.50
CA GLN A 21 13.14 -11.76 4.77
C GLN A 21 12.26 -11.59 3.52
N ILE A 22 12.79 -11.91 2.34
CA ILE A 22 11.95 -12.00 1.14
C ILE A 22 11.06 -13.24 1.28
N VAL A 23 9.74 -13.02 1.27
CA VAL A 23 8.73 -14.08 1.38
C VAL A 23 7.94 -14.16 0.08
N ALA A 24 7.74 -15.36 -0.41
CA ALA A 24 6.98 -15.59 -1.63
C ALA A 24 5.50 -15.16 -1.48
N SER A 25 4.90 -14.78 -2.61
CA SER A 25 3.45 -14.54 -2.68
C SER A 25 2.67 -15.78 -2.23
N SER A 26 1.75 -15.61 -1.31
CA SER A 26 0.82 -16.69 -0.94
C SER A 26 -0.20 -16.96 -2.06
N PRO A 27 -0.86 -18.12 -2.06
CA PRO A 27 -1.91 -18.43 -3.02
C PRO A 27 -3.04 -17.40 -2.99
N LEU A 28 -3.65 -17.14 -4.15
CA LEU A 28 -4.79 -16.22 -4.28
C LEU A 28 -6.02 -16.70 -3.51
N VAL A 29 -6.22 -18.01 -3.43
CA VAL A 29 -7.27 -18.61 -2.61
C VAL A 29 -6.65 -19.01 -1.27
N PRO A 30 -6.97 -18.30 -0.18
CA PRO A 30 -6.44 -18.60 1.13
C PRO A 30 -6.98 -19.96 1.61
N ARG A 31 -6.08 -20.85 2.06
CA ARG A 31 -6.45 -22.23 2.42
C ARG A 31 -7.16 -22.34 3.78
N ASN A 32 -6.90 -21.41 4.68
CA ASN A 32 -7.29 -21.51 6.10
C ASN A 32 -7.97 -20.25 6.63
N ASP A 33 -8.53 -19.40 5.77
CA ASP A 33 -9.26 -18.20 6.18
C ASP A 33 -10.69 -18.23 5.60
N PRO A 34 -11.70 -18.63 6.39
CA PRO A 34 -13.08 -18.68 5.93
C PRO A 34 -13.71 -17.29 5.75
N THR A 35 -13.02 -16.23 6.18
CA THR A 35 -13.51 -14.85 6.10
C THR A 35 -13.16 -14.18 4.77
N LEU A 36 -12.26 -14.76 3.97
CA LEU A 36 -11.78 -14.20 2.72
C LEU A 36 -11.98 -15.19 1.56
N LEU A 37 -12.57 -14.72 0.47
CA LEU A 37 -12.63 -15.47 -0.79
C LEU A 37 -11.27 -15.50 -1.49
N PHE A 38 -10.58 -14.34 -1.49
CA PHE A 38 -9.27 -14.16 -2.12
C PHE A 38 -8.31 -13.43 -1.21
N THR A 39 -7.02 -13.64 -1.42
CA THR A 39 -5.96 -12.82 -0.85
C THR A 39 -6.04 -11.43 -1.48
N ASN A 40 -6.46 -10.43 -0.71
CA ASN A 40 -6.74 -9.07 -1.16
C ASN A 40 -5.72 -8.03 -0.70
N ALA A 41 -4.73 -8.44 0.11
CA ALA A 41 -3.66 -7.59 0.62
C ALA A 41 -2.43 -8.42 0.98
N GLY A 42 -1.27 -7.76 1.05
CA GLY A 42 0.00 -8.40 1.39
C GLY A 42 0.03 -9.03 2.78
N MET A 43 -0.68 -8.41 3.73
CA MET A 43 -0.70 -8.83 5.12
C MET A 43 -1.48 -10.14 5.39
N VAL A 44 -2.31 -10.60 4.46
CA VAL A 44 -3.21 -11.76 4.68
C VAL A 44 -2.44 -13.00 5.14
N GLN A 45 -1.31 -13.29 4.52
CA GLN A 45 -0.46 -14.42 4.90
C GLN A 45 0.21 -14.28 6.28
N PHE A 46 0.21 -13.07 6.86
CA PHE A 46 0.84 -12.74 8.14
C PHE A 46 -0.18 -12.42 9.25
N LYS A 47 -1.48 -12.54 8.97
CA LYS A 47 -2.56 -12.23 9.93
C LYS A 47 -2.29 -12.81 11.32
N ASN A 48 -1.98 -14.10 11.39
CA ASN A 48 -1.73 -14.81 12.64
C ASN A 48 -0.39 -14.43 13.30
N VAL A 49 0.55 -13.90 12.52
CA VAL A 49 1.83 -13.40 13.06
C VAL A 49 1.60 -12.09 13.80
N PHE A 50 0.79 -11.19 13.26
CA PHE A 50 0.43 -9.92 13.91
C PHE A 50 -0.28 -10.13 15.25
N THR A 51 -1.20 -11.10 15.31
CA THR A 51 -1.95 -11.44 16.54
C THR A 51 -1.16 -12.33 17.51
N GLY A 52 0.03 -12.81 17.12
CA GLY A 52 0.84 -13.69 17.94
C GLY A 52 0.37 -15.15 17.98
N MET A 53 -0.64 -15.52 17.19
CA MET A 53 -1.11 -16.90 17.05
C MET A 53 -0.14 -17.79 16.25
N GLU A 54 0.74 -17.18 15.47
CA GLU A 54 1.79 -17.84 14.70
C GLU A 54 3.11 -17.12 14.93
N SER A 55 4.23 -17.86 14.98
CA SER A 55 5.57 -17.30 15.02
C SER A 55 6.34 -17.66 13.75
N ARG A 56 7.20 -16.76 13.32
CA ARG A 56 8.17 -16.97 12.23
C ARG A 56 9.57 -16.87 12.79
N ASP A 57 10.54 -17.40 12.07
CA ASP A 57 11.98 -17.30 12.38
C ASP A 57 12.58 -15.94 12.00
N TYR A 58 11.75 -15.01 11.56
CA TYR A 58 12.10 -13.63 11.22
C TYR A 58 11.09 -12.64 11.83
N SER A 59 11.56 -11.43 12.14
CA SER A 59 10.73 -10.32 12.66
C SER A 59 10.38 -9.28 11.60
N ARG A 60 10.97 -9.38 10.41
CA ARG A 60 10.74 -8.47 9.27
C ARG A 60 10.54 -9.30 8.00
N ALA A 61 9.58 -8.89 7.20
CA ALA A 61 9.33 -9.52 5.90
C ALA A 61 9.13 -8.48 4.79
N VAL A 62 9.38 -8.88 3.55
CA VAL A 62 9.07 -8.13 2.34
C VAL A 62 8.49 -9.07 1.30
N THR A 63 7.43 -8.63 0.61
CA THR A 63 6.75 -9.43 -0.43
C THR A 63 6.37 -8.60 -1.64
N SER A 64 6.21 -9.27 -2.78
CA SER A 64 5.34 -8.84 -3.87
C SER A 64 4.17 -9.82 -3.92
N GLN A 65 3.06 -9.47 -3.25
CA GLN A 65 1.89 -10.34 -3.10
C GLN A 65 0.93 -10.15 -4.26
N LYS A 66 0.56 -11.24 -4.90
CA LYS A 66 -0.53 -11.28 -5.87
C LYS A 66 -1.86 -11.18 -5.14
N CYS A 67 -2.70 -10.23 -5.56
CA CYS A 67 -3.97 -9.91 -4.90
C CYS A 67 -5.13 -9.94 -5.89
N VAL A 68 -6.32 -10.27 -5.36
CA VAL A 68 -7.59 -10.15 -6.08
C VAL A 68 -8.58 -9.38 -5.22
N ARG A 69 -9.17 -8.30 -5.78
CA ARG A 69 -10.23 -7.50 -5.15
C ARG A 69 -11.49 -7.54 -6.01
N ALA A 70 -12.25 -8.63 -5.87
CA ALA A 70 -13.47 -8.91 -6.64
C ALA A 70 -14.58 -9.44 -5.72
N GLY A 71 -14.86 -8.73 -4.63
CA GLY A 71 -15.88 -9.05 -3.63
C GLY A 71 -15.42 -8.84 -2.20
N GLY A 72 -16.36 -8.86 -1.25
CA GLY A 72 -16.09 -8.60 0.17
C GLY A 72 -15.91 -7.12 0.50
N LYS A 73 -15.19 -6.83 1.60
CA LYS A 73 -14.99 -5.47 2.11
C LYS A 73 -14.15 -4.60 1.16
N HIS A 74 -13.15 -5.20 0.51
CA HIS A 74 -12.30 -4.55 -0.48
C HIS A 74 -12.69 -5.06 -1.87
N ASN A 75 -13.64 -4.38 -2.51
CA ASN A 75 -14.17 -4.76 -3.81
C ASN A 75 -13.95 -3.60 -4.79
N ASP A 76 -13.07 -3.81 -5.75
CA ASP A 76 -12.77 -2.83 -6.80
C ASP A 76 -13.53 -3.10 -8.11
N LEU A 77 -14.37 -4.15 -8.16
CA LEU A 77 -14.96 -4.67 -9.39
C LEU A 77 -15.75 -3.61 -10.18
N GLU A 78 -16.44 -2.72 -9.48
CA GLU A 78 -17.22 -1.65 -10.10
C GLU A 78 -16.36 -0.54 -10.70
N ASN A 79 -15.09 -0.42 -10.25
CA ASN A 79 -14.15 0.59 -10.71
C ASN A 79 -13.24 0.08 -11.85
N VAL A 80 -13.13 -1.25 -12.02
CA VAL A 80 -12.26 -1.85 -13.04
C VAL A 80 -12.76 -1.51 -14.44
N GLY A 81 -11.87 -0.92 -15.26
CA GLY A 81 -12.20 -0.47 -16.61
C GLY A 81 -12.84 0.93 -16.70
N TYR A 82 -13.14 1.57 -15.56
CA TYR A 82 -13.67 2.93 -15.47
C TYR A 82 -12.68 3.93 -14.86
N THR A 83 -11.66 3.44 -14.19
CA THR A 83 -10.58 4.26 -13.63
C THR A 83 -9.24 3.79 -14.18
N ALA A 84 -8.25 4.66 -14.17
CA ALA A 84 -6.89 4.36 -14.62
C ALA A 84 -6.10 3.47 -13.66
N ARG A 85 -6.59 3.22 -12.43
CA ARG A 85 -5.83 2.72 -11.29
C ARG A 85 -6.38 1.46 -10.60
N HIS A 86 -7.59 0.99 -10.95
CA HIS A 86 -8.20 -0.17 -10.31
C HIS A 86 -8.13 -1.42 -11.18
N HIS A 87 -7.77 -2.53 -10.57
CA HIS A 87 -7.65 -3.84 -11.23
C HIS A 87 -8.27 -4.93 -10.36
N THR A 88 -8.87 -5.93 -11.00
CA THR A 88 -9.35 -7.14 -10.29
C THR A 88 -8.16 -7.90 -9.71
N PHE A 89 -7.11 -8.10 -10.52
CA PHE A 89 -5.86 -8.73 -10.14
C PHE A 89 -4.72 -7.73 -10.24
N PHE A 90 -3.88 -7.65 -9.19
CA PHE A 90 -2.74 -6.75 -9.13
C PHE A 90 -1.66 -7.30 -8.18
N GLU A 91 -0.49 -6.68 -8.19
CA GLU A 91 0.57 -6.99 -7.22
C GLU A 91 0.70 -5.89 -6.17
N MET A 92 0.74 -6.30 -4.91
CA MET A 92 0.97 -5.40 -3.77
C MET A 92 2.37 -5.64 -3.23
N LEU A 93 3.23 -4.62 -3.32
CA LEU A 93 4.53 -4.59 -2.69
C LEU A 93 4.34 -4.23 -1.22
N GLY A 94 4.80 -5.08 -0.31
CA GLY A 94 4.61 -4.87 1.13
C GLY A 94 5.88 -5.14 1.92
N ASN A 95 6.15 -4.29 2.91
CA ASN A 95 7.12 -4.57 3.96
C ASN A 95 6.43 -4.61 5.31
N PHE A 96 6.91 -5.50 6.17
CA PHE A 96 6.27 -5.85 7.42
C PHE A 96 7.28 -5.85 8.55
N SER A 97 6.84 -5.38 9.74
CA SER A 97 7.56 -5.50 11.00
C SER A 97 6.65 -6.14 12.04
N PHE A 98 7.06 -7.25 12.59
CA PHE A 98 6.30 -8.00 13.60
C PHE A 98 6.81 -7.66 14.99
N GLY A 99 6.56 -6.39 15.40
CA GLY A 99 7.00 -5.88 16.70
C GLY A 99 8.51 -5.62 16.82
N ASP A 100 9.21 -5.39 15.70
CA ASP A 100 10.63 -5.07 15.67
C ASP A 100 10.86 -3.56 15.55
N TYR A 101 10.38 -2.92 14.47
CA TYR A 101 10.37 -1.47 14.32
C TYR A 101 8.96 -0.94 14.15
N PHE A 102 8.79 0.38 14.29
CA PHE A 102 7.47 1.01 14.19
C PHE A 102 7.50 2.28 13.32
N LYS A 103 6.64 3.25 13.57
CA LYS A 103 6.35 4.41 12.70
C LYS A 103 7.59 5.11 12.15
N GLU A 104 8.57 5.44 13.01
CA GLU A 104 9.75 6.22 12.61
C GLU A 104 10.52 5.51 11.49
N ASN A 105 10.91 4.26 11.69
CA ASN A 105 11.64 3.50 10.67
C ASN A 105 10.78 3.21 9.44
N ALA A 106 9.47 2.95 9.61
CA ALA A 106 8.58 2.73 8.48
C ALA A 106 8.53 3.97 7.56
N ILE A 107 8.39 5.16 8.13
CA ILE A 107 8.37 6.43 7.41
C ILE A 107 9.75 6.73 6.79
N GLU A 108 10.86 6.50 7.52
CA GLU A 108 12.22 6.65 6.98
C GLU A 108 12.43 5.77 5.74
N HIS A 109 12.11 4.48 5.84
CA HIS A 109 12.26 3.54 4.73
C HIS A 109 11.39 3.94 3.54
N ALA A 110 10.13 4.31 3.79
CA ALA A 110 9.22 4.71 2.74
C ALA A 110 9.71 5.96 2.01
N TRP A 111 10.09 7.00 2.76
CA TRP A 111 10.57 8.25 2.18
C TRP A 111 11.89 8.07 1.44
N GLU A 112 12.79 7.28 1.98
CA GLU A 112 14.07 6.97 1.33
C GLU A 112 13.84 6.24 0.00
N LEU A 113 13.05 5.17 -0.01
CA LEU A 113 12.77 4.39 -1.21
C LEU A 113 12.15 5.27 -2.32
N VAL A 114 11.08 6.00 -2.02
CA VAL A 114 10.38 6.77 -3.06
C VAL A 114 11.20 7.95 -3.59
N THR A 115 12.02 8.60 -2.75
CA THR A 115 12.76 9.81 -3.15
C THR A 115 14.18 9.57 -3.62
N LYS A 116 14.83 8.46 -3.21
CA LYS A 116 16.21 8.14 -3.62
C LYS A 116 16.25 7.00 -4.63
N ASP A 117 15.75 5.81 -4.26
CA ASP A 117 15.87 4.62 -5.11
C ASP A 117 14.92 4.69 -6.32
N LEU A 118 13.68 5.14 -6.13
CA LEU A 118 12.71 5.37 -7.20
C LEU A 118 12.80 6.79 -7.79
N SER A 119 13.56 7.70 -7.17
CA SER A 119 13.84 9.04 -7.66
C SER A 119 12.60 9.89 -7.97
N LEU A 120 11.50 9.71 -7.23
CA LEU A 120 10.32 10.54 -7.39
C LEU A 120 10.59 11.98 -6.93
N PRO A 121 10.13 12.99 -7.69
CA PRO A 121 10.32 14.39 -7.32
C PRO A 121 9.52 14.73 -6.05
N LYS A 122 10.22 15.21 -5.03
CA LYS A 122 9.64 15.47 -3.70
C LYS A 122 8.49 16.46 -3.73
N GLU A 123 8.55 17.42 -4.64
CA GLU A 123 7.53 18.45 -4.86
C GLU A 123 6.20 17.89 -5.37
N LYS A 124 6.20 16.67 -5.91
CA LYS A 124 5.00 15.97 -6.35
C LYS A 124 4.44 15.02 -5.31
N LEU A 125 5.09 14.91 -4.14
CA LEU A 125 4.66 14.00 -3.08
C LEU A 125 3.93 14.75 -1.98
N LEU A 126 2.83 14.21 -1.51
CA LEU A 126 2.15 14.61 -0.29
C LEU A 126 1.76 13.37 0.50
N VAL A 127 1.41 13.53 1.76
CA VAL A 127 1.03 12.43 2.63
C VAL A 127 -0.28 12.72 3.35
N THR A 128 -1.02 11.67 3.63
CA THR A 128 -2.13 11.72 4.57
C THR A 128 -1.72 11.09 5.90
N VAL A 129 -2.36 11.50 6.98
CA VAL A 129 -2.27 10.88 8.29
C VAL A 129 -3.66 10.81 8.91
N TYR A 130 -3.91 9.80 9.74
CA TYR A 130 -5.11 9.81 10.56
C TYR A 130 -5.11 11.05 11.46
N SER A 131 -6.23 11.75 11.54
CA SER A 131 -6.31 13.09 12.17
C SER A 131 -5.84 13.12 13.62
N GLU A 132 -5.97 12.01 14.34
CA GLU A 132 -5.55 11.88 15.75
C GLU A 132 -4.10 11.36 15.90
N ASP A 133 -3.42 11.00 14.79
CA ASP A 133 -2.06 10.47 14.83
C ASP A 133 -1.00 11.59 14.73
N GLU A 134 -0.84 12.33 15.83
CA GLU A 134 0.16 13.40 15.95
C GLU A 134 1.59 12.90 15.80
N ASP A 135 1.87 11.67 16.21
CA ASP A 135 3.19 11.07 16.09
C ASP A 135 3.58 10.91 14.62
N ALA A 136 2.69 10.35 13.79
CA ALA A 136 2.94 10.20 12.36
C ALA A 136 3.14 11.56 11.68
N ALA A 137 2.29 12.56 11.99
CA ALA A 137 2.42 13.91 11.43
C ALA A 137 3.77 14.55 11.80
N SER A 138 4.18 14.42 13.05
CA SER A 138 5.47 14.95 13.54
C SER A 138 6.67 14.24 12.90
N LEU A 139 6.58 12.93 12.70
CA LEU A 139 7.61 12.13 12.04
C LEU A 139 7.76 12.51 10.56
N TRP A 140 6.67 12.74 9.84
CA TRP A 140 6.72 13.22 8.45
C TRP A 140 7.41 14.58 8.34
N LYS A 141 7.12 15.53 9.24
CA LYS A 141 7.82 16.81 9.30
C LYS A 141 9.32 16.63 9.54
N LYS A 142 9.68 15.80 10.52
CA LYS A 142 11.07 15.54 10.91
C LYS A 142 11.88 14.85 9.81
N ILE A 143 11.32 13.79 9.21
CA ILE A 143 12.04 12.87 8.30
C ILE A 143 12.00 13.39 6.86
N ALA A 144 10.82 13.75 6.39
CA ALA A 144 10.61 14.15 5.01
C ALA A 144 10.81 15.66 4.77
N GLY A 145 10.78 16.47 5.84
CA GLY A 145 10.83 17.94 5.74
C GLY A 145 9.57 18.53 5.13
N LEU A 146 8.44 17.81 5.18
CA LEU A 146 7.18 18.30 4.64
C LEU A 146 6.59 19.39 5.52
N ASN A 147 6.01 20.41 4.89
CA ASN A 147 5.23 21.44 5.56
C ASN A 147 3.78 20.93 5.83
N ASP A 148 3.02 21.69 6.63
CA ASP A 148 1.66 21.31 7.02
C ASP A 148 0.70 21.17 5.82
N GLU A 149 0.91 21.91 4.74
CA GLU A 149 0.08 21.83 3.53
C GLU A 149 0.21 20.52 2.77
N ARG A 150 1.31 19.78 3.02
CA ARG A 150 1.62 18.50 2.39
C ARG A 150 1.39 17.31 3.33
N ILE A 151 0.89 17.56 4.54
CA ILE A 151 0.50 16.54 5.52
C ILE A 151 -0.99 16.69 5.81
N ILE A 152 -1.80 16.01 5.03
CA ILE A 152 -3.26 16.14 5.10
C ILE A 152 -3.80 15.23 6.19
N ARG A 153 -4.61 15.78 7.09
CA ARG A 153 -5.22 15.07 8.20
C ARG A 153 -6.62 14.58 7.81
N ILE A 154 -6.79 13.26 7.81
CA ILE A 154 -8.04 12.62 7.44
C ILE A 154 -8.71 12.03 8.69
N PRO A 155 -9.92 12.47 9.05
CA PRO A 155 -10.61 12.01 10.24
C PRO A 155 -11.46 10.74 10.02
N THR A 156 -11.59 10.30 8.79
CA THR A 156 -12.43 9.17 8.39
C THR A 156 -11.69 7.83 8.50
N SER A 157 -12.41 6.76 8.20
CA SER A 157 -11.85 5.40 8.11
C SER A 157 -10.86 5.22 6.97
N ASP A 158 -10.71 6.19 6.06
CA ASP A 158 -9.77 6.10 4.96
C ASP A 158 -8.33 6.05 5.46
N ASN A 159 -8.03 6.77 6.55
CA ASN A 159 -6.74 6.68 7.24
C ASN A 159 -6.78 5.85 8.55
N PHE A 160 -7.75 4.96 8.68
CA PHE A 160 -7.79 3.96 9.75
C PHE A 160 -8.09 2.58 9.17
N TRP A 161 -7.05 1.82 8.90
CA TRP A 161 -7.17 0.52 8.24
C TRP A 161 -7.61 -0.57 9.20
N ALA A 162 -8.51 -1.42 8.74
CA ALA A 162 -8.93 -2.63 9.43
C ALA A 162 -9.08 -3.77 8.41
N MET A 163 -8.58 -4.96 8.76
CA MET A 163 -8.62 -6.12 7.87
C MET A 163 -10.06 -6.57 7.56
N GLY A 164 -10.94 -6.48 8.54
CA GLY A 164 -12.35 -6.87 8.47
C GLY A 164 -13.11 -6.32 9.66
N ASP A 165 -14.22 -6.97 10.02
CA ASP A 165 -14.99 -6.66 11.22
C ASP A 165 -14.22 -7.02 12.51
N THR A 166 -13.27 -7.93 12.40
CA THR A 166 -12.35 -8.35 13.46
C THR A 166 -10.95 -8.51 12.92
N GLY A 167 -9.95 -8.49 13.81
CA GLY A 167 -8.53 -8.70 13.48
C GLY A 167 -7.68 -7.44 13.63
N PRO A 168 -6.43 -7.49 13.17
CA PRO A 168 -5.48 -6.39 13.30
C PRO A 168 -5.98 -5.11 12.63
N CYS A 169 -5.78 -3.97 13.30
CA CYS A 169 -6.15 -2.66 12.78
C CYS A 169 -5.27 -1.55 13.38
N GLY A 170 -5.33 -0.37 12.77
CA GLY A 170 -4.62 0.81 13.25
C GLY A 170 -4.70 2.00 12.31
N PRO A 171 -4.26 3.17 12.78
CA PRO A 171 -4.14 4.33 11.92
C PRO A 171 -3.15 4.06 10.79
N CYS A 172 -3.35 4.71 9.67
CA CYS A 172 -2.43 4.61 8.55
C CYS A 172 -2.03 5.99 8.02
N SER A 173 -0.98 5.99 7.25
CA SER A 173 -0.49 7.15 6.54
C SER A 173 -0.19 6.74 5.10
N GLU A 174 -0.66 7.54 4.17
CA GLU A 174 -0.53 7.23 2.75
C GLU A 174 0.39 8.24 2.07
N ILE A 175 1.11 7.79 1.07
CA ILE A 175 1.90 8.63 0.18
C ILE A 175 1.16 8.76 -1.14
N PHE A 176 0.93 10.00 -1.56
CA PHE A 176 0.28 10.35 -2.82
C PHE A 176 1.28 11.00 -3.77
N PHE A 177 1.04 10.77 -5.06
CA PHE A 177 1.75 11.43 -6.13
C PHE A 177 0.82 12.37 -6.91
N ASP A 178 1.23 13.63 -7.12
CA ASP A 178 0.53 14.61 -7.96
C ASP A 178 1.01 14.50 -9.41
N HIS A 179 0.14 14.00 -10.29
CA HIS A 179 0.40 13.94 -11.74
C HIS A 179 0.44 15.32 -12.41
N GLY A 180 -0.05 16.35 -11.72
CA GLY A 180 -0.04 17.74 -12.20
C GLY A 180 -1.38 18.19 -12.74
N GLU A 181 -1.46 19.50 -13.05
CA GLU A 181 -2.70 20.22 -13.34
C GLU A 181 -3.40 19.79 -14.63
N ASN A 182 -2.73 19.06 -15.49
CA ASN A 182 -3.32 18.54 -16.73
C ASN A 182 -4.22 17.30 -16.50
N ILE A 183 -4.18 16.71 -15.30
CA ILE A 183 -5.04 15.58 -14.90
C ILE A 183 -6.10 16.11 -13.94
N GLU A 184 -7.36 15.72 -14.15
CA GLU A 184 -8.47 16.13 -13.30
C GLU A 184 -8.40 15.45 -11.94
N GLY A 185 -8.72 16.18 -10.88
CA GLY A 185 -8.77 15.70 -9.50
C GLY A 185 -8.21 16.69 -8.50
N GLY A 186 -8.49 16.45 -7.22
CA GLY A 186 -8.01 17.23 -6.09
C GLY A 186 -7.24 16.41 -5.09
N PRO A 187 -6.57 17.05 -4.13
CA PRO A 187 -5.87 16.34 -3.08
C PRO A 187 -6.83 15.56 -2.18
N PRO A 188 -6.34 14.55 -1.46
CA PRO A 188 -7.14 13.79 -0.49
C PRO A 188 -7.90 14.70 0.47
N GLY A 189 -9.15 14.37 0.80
CA GLY A 189 -10.05 15.16 1.64
C GLY A 189 -10.73 16.32 0.91
N SER A 190 -10.47 16.53 -0.39
CA SER A 190 -11.17 17.55 -1.19
C SER A 190 -12.43 16.97 -1.86
N SER A 191 -13.32 17.86 -2.35
CA SER A 191 -14.58 17.46 -2.99
C SER A 191 -14.40 16.71 -4.33
N ASN A 192 -13.21 16.73 -4.90
CA ASN A 192 -12.87 16.09 -6.18
C ASN A 192 -11.65 15.15 -6.05
N GLU A 193 -11.47 14.55 -4.88
CA GLU A 193 -10.41 13.59 -4.58
C GLU A 193 -10.49 12.29 -5.40
N ASP A 194 -11.66 11.94 -5.91
CA ASP A 194 -11.88 10.74 -6.73
C ASP A 194 -11.20 10.80 -8.11
N GLY A 195 -10.71 11.98 -8.53
CA GLY A 195 -10.01 12.15 -9.80
C GLY A 195 -8.64 11.45 -9.84
N ASP A 196 -8.04 11.40 -11.02
CA ASP A 196 -6.79 10.68 -11.28
C ASP A 196 -5.52 11.54 -11.11
N ARG A 197 -5.65 12.79 -10.64
CA ARG A 197 -4.50 13.67 -10.43
C ARG A 197 -3.65 13.24 -9.24
N PHE A 198 -4.27 13.02 -8.08
CA PHE A 198 -3.58 12.62 -6.86
C PHE A 198 -3.79 11.14 -6.62
N ILE A 199 -2.76 10.35 -6.85
CA ILE A 199 -2.85 8.89 -6.74
C ILE A 199 -2.12 8.42 -5.49
N GLU A 200 -2.84 7.71 -4.62
CA GLU A 200 -2.23 6.94 -3.54
C GLU A 200 -1.30 5.89 -4.13
N ILE A 201 -0.01 5.98 -3.82
CA ILE A 201 1.01 5.03 -4.28
C ILE A 201 1.41 4.04 -3.19
N TRP A 202 1.33 4.43 -1.92
CA TRP A 202 1.76 3.57 -0.81
C TRP A 202 0.98 3.87 0.47
N ASN A 203 0.42 2.83 1.08
CA ASN A 203 -0.22 2.90 2.39
C ASN A 203 0.69 2.28 3.46
N LEU A 204 0.98 3.02 4.54
CA LEU A 204 1.73 2.58 5.71
C LEU A 204 0.76 2.40 6.86
N VAL A 205 0.49 1.15 7.26
CA VAL A 205 -0.45 0.84 8.33
C VAL A 205 0.31 0.58 9.63
N PHE A 206 -0.04 1.34 10.66
CA PHE A 206 0.53 1.24 12.00
C PHE A 206 -0.36 0.35 12.85
N ILE A 207 -0.15 -0.96 12.76
CA ILE A 207 -0.95 -1.97 13.46
C ILE A 207 -0.69 -1.87 14.95
N GLN A 208 -1.62 -1.26 15.67
CA GLN A 208 -1.56 -1.02 17.13
C GLN A 208 -2.62 -1.80 17.88
N TYR A 209 -3.69 -2.18 17.20
CA TYR A 209 -4.90 -2.73 17.81
C TYR A 209 -5.32 -4.04 17.16
N GLU A 210 -6.10 -4.80 17.92
CA GLU A 210 -6.90 -5.92 17.43
C GLU A 210 -8.38 -5.62 17.72
N GLN A 211 -9.20 -5.63 16.69
CA GLN A 211 -10.65 -5.58 16.82
C GLN A 211 -11.15 -6.98 17.16
N ILE A 212 -11.62 -7.17 18.39
CA ILE A 212 -12.11 -8.47 18.89
C ILE A 212 -13.56 -8.69 18.48
N THR A 213 -14.38 -7.66 18.65
CA THR A 213 -15.78 -7.61 18.22
C THR A 213 -16.03 -6.25 17.56
N LYS A 214 -17.22 -6.04 17.02
CA LYS A 214 -17.60 -4.74 16.44
C LYS A 214 -17.40 -3.56 17.40
N ASP A 215 -17.57 -3.80 18.70
CA ASP A 215 -17.56 -2.77 19.74
C ASP A 215 -16.36 -2.86 20.70
N GLU A 216 -15.52 -3.89 20.55
CA GLU A 216 -14.39 -4.14 21.44
C GLU A 216 -13.07 -4.15 20.66
N ARG A 217 -12.17 -3.25 21.06
CA ARG A 217 -10.81 -3.13 20.52
C ARG A 217 -9.81 -3.19 21.67
N VAL A 218 -8.75 -3.96 21.49
CA VAL A 218 -7.63 -4.09 22.44
C VAL A 218 -6.32 -3.67 21.80
N ASN A 219 -5.39 -3.24 22.64
CA ASN A 219 -4.04 -2.95 22.17
C ASN A 219 -3.30 -4.27 21.86
N LEU A 220 -2.59 -4.31 20.75
CA LEU A 220 -1.64 -5.39 20.50
C LEU A 220 -0.46 -5.30 21.47
N PRO A 221 0.06 -6.43 21.94
CA PRO A 221 1.18 -6.46 22.86
C PRO A 221 2.46 -5.87 22.23
N ARG A 222 2.56 -5.92 20.91
CA ARG A 222 3.67 -5.35 20.15
C ARG A 222 3.14 -4.66 18.91
N PRO A 223 3.22 -3.30 18.84
CA PRO A 223 2.89 -2.56 17.65
C PRO A 223 3.72 -3.05 16.45
N SER A 224 3.10 -3.15 15.32
CA SER A 224 3.64 -3.78 14.11
C SER A 224 3.42 -2.88 12.90
N ILE A 225 4.15 -3.16 11.82
CA ILE A 225 4.02 -2.45 10.55
C ILE A 225 3.51 -3.40 9.48
N ASP A 226 2.50 -2.95 8.77
CA ASP A 226 2.01 -3.48 7.49
C ASP A 226 2.06 -2.36 6.46
N THR A 227 2.52 -2.64 5.25
CA THR A 227 2.46 -1.66 4.16
C THR A 227 2.00 -2.27 2.86
N GLY A 228 1.40 -1.44 2.00
CA GLY A 228 0.96 -1.86 0.67
C GLY A 228 1.19 -0.77 -0.37
N MET A 229 2.11 -1.02 -1.32
CA MET A 229 2.33 -0.20 -2.51
C MET A 229 1.78 -0.94 -3.74
N GLY A 230 0.92 -0.29 -4.52
CA GLY A 230 0.46 -0.84 -5.79
C GLY A 230 1.61 -0.88 -6.81
N LEU A 231 2.05 -2.08 -7.22
CA LEU A 231 3.13 -2.22 -8.19
C LEU A 231 2.78 -1.54 -9.51
N GLU A 232 1.55 -1.71 -9.98
CA GLU A 232 1.07 -1.13 -11.24
C GLU A 232 1.01 0.40 -11.17
N ARG A 233 0.60 0.97 -10.01
CA ARG A 233 0.55 2.42 -9.79
C ARG A 233 1.94 3.05 -9.83
N ILE A 234 2.89 2.50 -9.09
CA ILE A 234 4.25 3.03 -9.09
C ILE A 234 4.94 2.80 -10.42
N ALA A 235 4.65 1.69 -11.12
CA ALA A 235 5.18 1.43 -12.46
C ALA A 235 4.67 2.46 -13.47
N ALA A 236 3.39 2.82 -13.45
CA ALA A 236 2.82 3.85 -14.33
C ALA A 236 3.55 5.17 -14.15
N ILE A 237 3.73 5.64 -12.92
CA ILE A 237 4.45 6.88 -12.63
C ILE A 237 5.90 6.83 -13.15
N LEU A 238 6.64 5.77 -12.88
CA LEU A 238 8.04 5.62 -13.30
C LEU A 238 8.20 5.41 -14.82
N GLN A 239 7.15 4.96 -15.49
CA GLN A 239 7.08 4.83 -16.94
C GLN A 239 6.46 6.07 -17.62
N GLY A 240 6.10 7.10 -16.85
CA GLY A 240 5.65 8.40 -17.36
C GLY A 240 4.18 8.44 -17.77
N SER A 241 3.36 7.54 -17.22
CA SER A 241 1.91 7.50 -17.42
C SER A 241 1.15 7.72 -16.11
N HIS A 242 -0.10 8.17 -16.20
CA HIS A 242 -1.08 8.14 -15.11
C HIS A 242 -1.99 6.92 -15.18
N ASP A 243 -1.98 6.21 -16.30
CA ASP A 243 -2.83 5.05 -16.58
C ASP A 243 -2.04 3.75 -16.41
N ASN A 244 -2.47 2.91 -15.48
CA ASN A 244 -1.86 1.61 -15.22
C ASN A 244 -1.92 0.65 -16.44
N TYR A 245 -2.89 0.82 -17.34
CA TYR A 245 -2.99 0.00 -18.56
C TYR A 245 -1.90 0.32 -19.59
N GLU A 246 -1.19 1.43 -19.45
CA GLU A 246 -0.09 1.83 -20.33
C GLU A 246 1.29 1.29 -19.90
N ILE A 247 1.41 0.63 -18.73
CA ILE A 247 2.68 0.04 -18.30
C ILE A 247 3.11 -1.14 -19.18
N ASP A 248 4.39 -1.42 -19.22
CA ASP A 248 5.00 -2.49 -20.04
C ASP A 248 4.30 -3.85 -19.87
N LEU A 249 3.97 -4.23 -18.63
CA LEU A 249 3.28 -5.48 -18.32
C LEU A 249 1.88 -5.54 -18.93
N MET A 250 1.05 -4.50 -18.70
CA MET A 250 -0.33 -4.46 -19.18
C MET A 250 -0.39 -4.33 -20.69
N ARG A 251 0.48 -3.49 -21.29
CA ARG A 251 0.59 -3.37 -22.75
C ARG A 251 0.87 -4.71 -23.41
N SER A 252 1.80 -5.49 -22.88
CA SER A 252 2.10 -6.82 -23.40
C SER A 252 0.89 -7.76 -23.40
N LEU A 253 0.06 -7.71 -22.34
CA LEU A 253 -1.17 -8.51 -22.25
C LEU A 253 -2.24 -8.03 -23.24
N ILE A 254 -2.41 -6.73 -23.37
CA ILE A 254 -3.38 -6.11 -24.31
C ILE A 254 -3.03 -6.46 -25.76
N GLU A 255 -1.75 -6.34 -26.12
CA GLU A 255 -1.25 -6.66 -27.46
C GLU A 255 -1.39 -8.15 -27.78
N ALA A 256 -1.08 -9.03 -26.82
CA ALA A 256 -1.27 -10.47 -26.98
C ALA A 256 -2.76 -10.82 -27.16
N SER A 257 -3.66 -10.21 -26.38
CA SER A 257 -5.09 -10.40 -26.50
C SER A 257 -5.62 -9.93 -27.88
N ALA A 258 -5.20 -8.75 -28.32
CA ALA A 258 -5.57 -8.22 -29.63
C ALA A 258 -5.10 -9.13 -30.77
N HIS A 259 -3.87 -9.68 -30.67
CA HIS A 259 -3.31 -10.59 -31.68
C HIS A 259 -4.09 -11.90 -31.78
N VAL A 260 -4.54 -12.45 -30.65
CA VAL A 260 -5.31 -13.73 -30.62
C VAL A 260 -6.75 -13.54 -31.07
N SER A 261 -7.32 -12.34 -30.90
CA SER A 261 -8.72 -12.04 -31.22
C SER A 261 -8.94 -11.61 -32.70
N ASN A 262 -7.88 -11.33 -33.44
CA ASN A 262 -7.89 -11.00 -34.87
C ASN A 262 -7.53 -12.24 -35.70
#